data_cd50d26170ea1dba5890b80395db79d7
#
_entry.id   cd50d26170ea1dba5890b80395db79d7
#
_cell.length_a   1.000
_cell.length_b   1.000
_cell.length_c   1.000
_cell.angle_alpha   90.00
_cell.angle_beta   90.00
_cell.angle_gamma   90.00
#
_symmetry.space_group_name_H-M   'P 1'
#
loop_
_entity.id
_entity.type
_entity.pdbx_description
1 polymer ?
#
loop_
_entity_poly.entity_id
_entity_poly.type
_entity_poly.pdbx_seq_one_letter_code
_entity_poly.pdbx_strand_id
1 'polypeptide(L)'
;MTIGWHFDNSYSKLSNIFREEIDPIPVGNPELVMLNNELAKNLKLNFSQTNDRDLAKIFSGNSLPDGSNSIAQAYAGHQFGHFTMLGDGRAVLLGEHLVDEINRFDIQLKGSGKTAFSRNGDGRAALGPMLREYIIS
;
A
#
# COMPACT_ATOMS: atom_id res chain seq x y z
N MET A 1 -17.40 -2.07 -15.75
CA MET A 1 -17.49 -2.67 -14.40
C MET A 1 -16.39 -2.07 -13.56
N THR A 2 -16.66 -1.75 -12.30
CA THR A 2 -15.65 -1.24 -11.36
C THR A 2 -14.82 -2.40 -10.81
N ILE A 3 -13.57 -2.17 -10.45
CA ILE A 3 -12.68 -3.16 -9.81
C ILE A 3 -13.28 -3.67 -8.48
N GLY A 4 -14.05 -2.84 -7.79
CA GLY A 4 -14.71 -3.22 -6.54
C GLY A 4 -14.03 -2.69 -5.28
N TRP A 5 -13.16 -1.69 -5.40
CA TRP A 5 -12.59 -1.02 -4.22
C TRP A 5 -13.68 -0.43 -3.33
N HIS A 6 -13.58 -0.67 -2.02
CA HIS A 6 -14.49 -0.12 -1.03
C HIS A 6 -13.71 0.26 0.23
N PHE A 7 -13.25 1.52 0.30
CA PHE A 7 -12.42 2.02 1.39
C PHE A 7 -13.25 2.70 2.48
N ASP A 8 -12.94 2.39 3.75
CA ASP A 8 -13.48 3.07 4.94
C ASP A 8 -12.58 4.22 5.42
N ASN A 9 -11.28 4.12 5.23
CA ASN A 9 -10.28 5.11 5.60
C ASN A 9 -10.34 5.52 7.09
N SER A 10 -10.57 4.55 7.99
CA SER A 10 -10.73 4.86 9.42
C SER A 10 -9.42 5.35 10.05
N TYR A 11 -8.28 4.79 9.62
CA TYR A 11 -6.98 5.18 10.13
C TYR A 11 -6.62 6.63 9.75
N SER A 12 -6.98 7.06 8.55
CA SER A 12 -6.74 8.44 8.09
C SER A 12 -7.54 9.49 8.86
N LYS A 13 -8.54 9.09 9.64
CA LYS A 13 -9.31 9.99 10.53
C LYS A 13 -8.64 10.23 11.89
N LEU A 14 -7.57 9.48 12.21
CA LEU A 14 -6.80 9.68 13.44
C LEU A 14 -6.01 10.99 13.40
N SER A 15 -5.59 11.43 14.57
CA SER A 15 -4.72 12.62 14.70
C SER A 15 -3.43 12.48 13.90
N ASN A 16 -2.90 13.61 13.42
CA ASN A 16 -1.66 13.69 12.64
C ASN A 16 -0.40 13.21 13.41
N ILE A 17 -0.49 12.99 14.72
CA ILE A 17 0.60 12.32 15.47
C ILE A 17 0.74 10.84 15.12
N PHE A 18 -0.29 10.21 14.54
CA PHE A 18 -0.29 8.81 14.15
C PHE A 18 -0.05 8.57 12.66
N ARG A 19 -0.07 9.62 11.85
CA ARG A 19 0.02 9.51 10.40
C ARG A 19 0.52 10.77 9.73
N GLU A 20 1.01 10.63 8.52
CA GLU A 20 1.25 11.71 7.57
C GLU A 20 0.42 11.46 6.30
N GLU A 21 -0.24 12.49 5.79
CA GLU A 21 -0.89 12.42 4.47
C GLU A 21 0.18 12.50 3.39
N ILE A 22 0.26 11.48 2.54
CA ILE A 22 1.26 11.41 1.49
C ILE A 22 0.80 10.52 0.35
N ASP A 23 1.02 10.97 -0.88
CA ASP A 23 0.79 10.14 -2.05
C ASP A 23 2.05 9.39 -2.46
N PRO A 24 1.90 8.18 -3.05
CA PRO A 24 3.00 7.49 -3.70
C PRO A 24 3.71 8.35 -4.73
N ILE A 25 5.03 8.24 -4.82
CA ILE A 25 5.82 8.95 -5.84
C ILE A 25 5.75 8.17 -7.15
N PRO A 26 5.18 8.75 -8.22
CA PRO A 26 5.05 8.07 -9.51
C PRO A 26 6.38 7.57 -10.08
N VAL A 27 6.32 6.53 -10.91
CA VAL A 27 7.45 5.98 -11.64
C VAL A 27 7.22 6.06 -13.15
N GLY A 28 8.29 6.18 -13.93
CA GLY A 28 8.19 6.49 -15.35
C GLY A 28 7.58 5.37 -16.21
N ASN A 29 7.86 4.11 -15.90
CA ASN A 29 7.44 2.98 -16.73
C ASN A 29 7.16 1.74 -15.87
N PRO A 30 6.04 1.69 -15.13
CA PRO A 30 5.71 0.55 -14.30
C PRO A 30 5.34 -0.66 -15.16
N GLU A 31 5.79 -1.83 -14.73
CA GLU A 31 5.44 -3.13 -15.32
C GLU A 31 4.87 -4.06 -14.25
N LEU A 32 3.82 -4.80 -14.61
CA LEU A 32 3.24 -5.82 -13.74
C LEU A 32 4.09 -7.09 -13.81
N VAL A 33 4.70 -7.47 -12.69
CA VAL A 33 5.50 -8.71 -12.61
C VAL A 33 4.62 -9.90 -12.26
N MET A 34 3.70 -9.73 -11.33
CA MET A 34 2.84 -10.80 -10.83
C MET A 34 1.56 -10.24 -10.22
N LEU A 35 0.47 -10.98 -10.38
CA LEU A 35 -0.83 -10.70 -9.74
C LEU A 35 -1.31 -11.96 -9.02
N ASN A 36 -1.63 -11.82 -7.73
CA ASN A 36 -2.27 -12.89 -6.97
C ASN A 36 -3.79 -12.86 -7.21
N ASN A 37 -4.25 -13.62 -8.19
CA ASN A 37 -5.66 -13.69 -8.56
C ASN A 37 -6.54 -14.33 -7.48
N GLU A 38 -5.98 -15.24 -6.67
CA GLU A 38 -6.70 -15.86 -5.57
C GLU A 38 -6.96 -14.85 -4.45
N LEU A 39 -5.93 -14.10 -4.05
CA LEU A 39 -6.08 -13.00 -3.10
C LEU A 39 -7.06 -11.93 -3.61
N ALA A 40 -6.96 -11.55 -4.88
CA ALA A 40 -7.89 -10.58 -5.49
C ALA A 40 -9.34 -11.06 -5.36
N LYS A 41 -9.60 -12.34 -5.65
CA LYS A 41 -10.93 -12.95 -5.49
C LYS A 41 -11.39 -12.96 -4.02
N ASN A 42 -10.51 -13.29 -3.08
CA ASN A 42 -10.83 -13.28 -1.65
C ASN A 42 -11.18 -11.87 -1.15
N LEU A 43 -10.51 -10.86 -1.70
CA LEU A 43 -10.80 -9.44 -1.45
C LEU A 43 -12.00 -8.91 -2.26
N LYS A 44 -12.71 -9.75 -3.03
CA LYS A 44 -13.81 -9.38 -3.93
C LYS A 44 -13.44 -8.31 -4.95
N LEU A 45 -12.17 -8.23 -5.32
CA LEU A 45 -11.66 -7.35 -6.37
C LEU A 45 -11.68 -8.07 -7.72
N ASN A 46 -12.19 -7.40 -8.75
CA ASN A 46 -12.27 -7.97 -10.10
C ASN A 46 -11.38 -7.21 -11.07
N PHE A 47 -10.24 -7.78 -11.39
CA PHE A 47 -9.28 -7.23 -12.36
C PHE A 47 -9.45 -7.75 -13.78
N SER A 48 -10.43 -8.61 -14.06
CA SER A 48 -10.59 -9.30 -15.36
C SER A 48 -10.79 -8.37 -16.57
N GLN A 49 -11.22 -7.13 -16.33
CA GLN A 49 -11.43 -6.12 -17.36
C GLN A 49 -10.33 -5.04 -17.37
N THR A 50 -9.29 -5.20 -16.55
CA THR A 50 -8.18 -4.25 -16.43
C THR A 50 -6.94 -4.87 -17.06
N ASN A 51 -6.31 -4.18 -18.00
CA ASN A 51 -5.10 -4.66 -18.63
C ASN A 51 -3.87 -4.50 -17.72
N ASP A 52 -2.80 -5.23 -17.99
CA ASP A 52 -1.57 -5.23 -17.17
C ASP A 52 -0.94 -3.84 -17.01
N ARG A 53 -1.04 -2.98 -18.03
CA ARG A 53 -0.50 -1.62 -17.97
C ARG A 53 -1.24 -0.76 -16.94
N ASP A 54 -2.55 -0.88 -16.86
CA ASP A 54 -3.35 -0.12 -15.89
C ASP A 54 -3.25 -0.72 -14.50
N LEU A 55 -3.14 -2.05 -14.36
CA LEU A 55 -2.79 -2.70 -13.10
C LEU A 55 -1.41 -2.25 -12.60
N ALA A 56 -0.42 -2.20 -13.49
CA ALA A 56 0.92 -1.70 -13.15
C ALA A 56 0.89 -0.27 -12.61
N LYS A 57 0.06 0.61 -13.19
CA LYS A 57 -0.13 1.99 -12.68
C LYS A 57 -0.76 2.00 -11.27
N ILE A 58 -1.77 1.16 -11.04
CA ILE A 58 -2.43 1.06 -9.73
C ILE A 58 -1.42 0.57 -8.68
N PHE A 59 -0.76 -0.55 -8.93
CA PHE A 59 0.15 -1.17 -7.96
C PHE A 59 1.49 -0.46 -7.80
N SER A 60 1.86 0.44 -8.71
CA SER A 60 3.01 1.33 -8.54
C SER A 60 2.67 2.66 -7.84
N GLY A 61 1.38 2.95 -7.65
CA GLY A 61 0.91 4.21 -7.11
C GLY A 61 0.86 5.36 -8.13
N ASN A 62 1.03 5.07 -9.43
CA ASN A 62 0.86 6.08 -10.49
C ASN A 62 -0.61 6.47 -10.70
N SER A 63 -1.53 5.59 -10.29
CA SER A 63 -2.98 5.83 -10.31
C SER A 63 -3.56 5.27 -9.02
N LEU A 64 -4.23 6.08 -8.25
CA LEU A 64 -4.82 5.65 -6.99
C LEU A 64 -6.23 5.11 -7.22
N PRO A 65 -6.62 4.04 -6.50
CA PRO A 65 -7.99 3.54 -6.53
C PRO A 65 -8.98 4.59 -6.02
N ASP A 66 -10.16 4.62 -6.60
CA ASP A 66 -11.24 5.50 -6.15
C ASP A 66 -11.57 5.27 -4.67
N GLY A 67 -11.70 6.36 -3.93
CA GLY A 67 -12.01 6.33 -2.50
C GLY A 67 -10.80 6.08 -1.58
N SER A 68 -9.60 5.86 -2.11
CA SER A 68 -8.39 5.78 -1.29
C SER A 68 -8.04 7.14 -0.65
N ASN A 69 -7.39 7.07 0.52
CA ASN A 69 -6.85 8.25 1.21
C ASN A 69 -5.46 7.89 1.74
N SER A 70 -4.45 8.20 0.95
CA SER A 70 -3.07 7.74 1.12
C SER A 70 -2.38 8.35 2.34
N ILE A 71 -1.84 7.49 3.20
CA ILE A 71 -1.11 7.91 4.41
C ILE A 71 0.14 7.06 4.64
N ALA A 72 1.13 7.62 5.30
CA ALA A 72 2.19 6.89 5.99
C ALA A 72 1.88 6.83 7.49
N GLN A 73 1.94 5.63 8.07
CA GLN A 73 1.59 5.42 9.48
C GLN A 73 2.80 5.70 10.38
N ALA A 74 2.57 6.40 11.51
CA ALA A 74 3.52 6.54 12.60
C ALA A 74 3.28 5.43 13.64
N TYR A 75 4.32 4.74 14.05
CA TYR A 75 4.26 3.70 15.07
C TYR A 75 5.54 3.65 15.89
N ALA A 76 5.50 2.90 16.98
CA ALA A 76 6.63 2.70 17.85
C ALA A 76 6.81 1.20 18.16
N GLY A 77 8.05 0.79 18.42
CA GLY A 77 8.36 -0.59 18.71
C GLY A 77 9.78 -0.81 19.20
N HIS A 78 10.07 -2.02 19.64
CA HIS A 78 11.42 -2.45 20.00
C HIS A 78 12.22 -2.78 18.74
N GLN A 79 13.19 -1.93 18.43
CA GLN A 79 14.12 -2.14 17.33
C GLN A 79 15.50 -1.59 17.73
N PHE A 80 16.57 -2.22 17.26
CA PHE A 80 17.95 -1.83 17.59
C PHE A 80 18.29 -1.88 19.09
N GLY A 81 17.66 -2.78 19.85
CA GLY A 81 17.91 -2.97 21.27
C GLY A 81 17.23 -1.97 22.22
N HIS A 82 16.40 -1.07 21.71
CA HIS A 82 15.65 -0.12 22.51
C HIS A 82 14.28 0.21 21.89
N PHE A 83 13.41 0.86 22.67
CA PHE A 83 12.13 1.34 22.19
C PHE A 83 12.35 2.55 21.26
N THR A 84 11.83 2.48 20.04
CA THR A 84 12.08 3.47 18.99
C THR A 84 10.78 3.94 18.38
N MET A 85 10.66 5.25 18.17
CA MET A 85 9.60 5.85 17.36
C MET A 85 9.96 5.67 15.89
N LEU A 86 9.06 5.02 15.16
CA LEU A 86 9.23 4.62 13.76
C LEU A 86 8.06 5.11 12.93
N GLY A 87 7.97 4.62 11.73
CA GLY A 87 6.87 4.85 10.80
C GLY A 87 7.13 4.16 9.47
N ASP A 88 6.17 4.27 8.58
CA ASP A 88 6.21 3.70 7.23
C ASP A 88 7.22 4.45 6.35
N GLY A 89 8.50 4.09 6.43
CA GLY A 89 9.58 4.76 5.69
C GLY A 89 9.63 4.45 4.19
N ARG A 90 8.87 3.48 3.72
CA ARG A 90 8.75 3.11 2.30
C ARG A 90 7.42 2.46 1.97
N ALA A 91 6.44 2.59 2.82
CA ALA A 91 5.10 2.06 2.63
C ALA A 91 4.08 3.20 2.68
N VAL A 92 3.01 3.07 1.92
CA VAL A 92 1.89 4.00 1.89
C VAL A 92 0.62 3.18 1.97
N LEU A 93 -0.15 3.37 3.05
CA LEU A 93 -1.48 2.80 3.19
C LEU A 93 -2.44 3.58 2.30
N LEU A 94 -3.12 2.88 1.38
CA LEU A 94 -4.14 3.48 0.52
C LEU A 94 -5.50 3.58 1.23
N GLY A 95 -5.71 2.76 2.22
CA GLY A 95 -6.92 2.70 3.04
C GLY A 95 -7.27 1.28 3.45
N GLU A 96 -8.32 1.15 4.25
CA GLU A 96 -8.85 -0.13 4.71
C GLU A 96 -9.99 -0.57 3.81
N HIS A 97 -9.77 -1.61 3.00
CA HIS A 97 -10.76 -2.18 2.10
C HIS A 97 -11.73 -3.09 2.84
N LEU A 98 -13.02 -2.82 2.71
CA LEU A 98 -14.10 -3.63 3.28
C LEU A 98 -14.52 -4.70 2.28
N VAL A 99 -14.29 -5.96 2.62
CA VAL A 99 -14.81 -7.12 1.86
C VAL A 99 -16.28 -7.37 2.17
N ASP A 100 -16.65 -7.13 3.43
CA ASP A 100 -18.01 -7.18 3.97
C ASP A 100 -18.11 -6.32 5.25
N GLU A 101 -19.19 -6.44 6.00
CA GLU A 101 -19.44 -5.65 7.22
C GLU A 101 -18.44 -5.93 8.36
N ILE A 102 -17.75 -7.08 8.32
CA ILE A 102 -16.87 -7.54 9.39
C ILE A 102 -15.41 -7.56 8.93
N ASN A 103 -15.16 -7.96 7.69
CA ASN A 103 -13.82 -8.21 7.17
C ASN A 103 -13.24 -6.96 6.50
N ARG A 104 -12.18 -6.44 7.12
CA ARG A 104 -11.43 -5.26 6.72
C ARG A 104 -9.97 -5.63 6.50
N PHE A 105 -9.39 -5.14 5.41
CA PHE A 105 -8.01 -5.38 5.03
C PHE A 105 -7.30 -4.09 4.67
N ASP A 106 -6.13 -3.89 5.23
CA ASP A 106 -5.26 -2.78 4.86
C ASP A 106 -4.69 -3.01 3.46
N ILE A 107 -4.86 -2.04 2.58
CA ILE A 107 -4.24 -2.05 1.25
C ILE A 107 -3.07 -1.08 1.28
N GLN A 108 -1.87 -1.64 1.18
CA GLN A 108 -0.64 -0.88 1.33
C GLN A 108 0.30 -1.10 0.15
N LEU A 109 0.86 -0.02 -0.38
CA LEU A 109 1.97 -0.07 -1.34
C LEU A 109 3.29 -0.05 -0.59
N LYS A 110 4.24 -0.90 -0.99
CA LYS A 110 5.58 -0.98 -0.40
C LYS A 110 6.64 -0.67 -1.45
N GLY A 111 7.50 0.29 -1.16
CA GLY A 111 8.50 0.77 -2.11
C GLY A 111 7.99 1.89 -3.03
N SER A 112 6.88 2.55 -2.65
CA SER A 112 6.20 3.56 -3.45
C SER A 112 6.80 4.98 -3.35
N GLY A 113 7.93 5.12 -2.69
CA GLY A 113 8.65 6.39 -2.56
C GLY A 113 8.86 6.83 -1.13
N LYS A 114 9.42 8.03 -0.97
CA LYS A 114 9.73 8.61 0.34
C LYS A 114 8.48 9.05 1.08
N THR A 115 8.54 8.90 2.41
CA THR A 115 7.62 9.46 3.41
C THR A 115 8.41 10.26 4.44
N ALA A 116 7.76 10.93 5.38
CA ALA A 116 8.44 11.58 6.52
C ALA A 116 9.30 10.60 7.34
N PHE A 117 8.98 9.32 7.30
CA PHE A 117 9.65 8.28 8.07
C PHE A 117 10.80 7.58 7.31
N SER A 118 11.14 8.00 6.10
CA SER A 118 12.13 7.32 5.23
C SER A 118 13.58 7.47 5.71
N ARG A 119 13.86 8.35 6.66
CA ARG A 119 15.23 8.67 7.09
C ARG A 119 16.09 9.09 5.88
N ASN A 120 17.22 8.40 5.63
CA ASN A 120 18.11 8.66 4.48
C ASN A 120 17.80 7.76 3.27
N GLY A 121 16.79 6.90 3.34
CA GLY A 121 16.39 6.01 2.25
C GLY A 121 15.64 6.77 1.14
N ASP A 122 15.55 6.13 -0.03
CA ASP A 122 14.79 6.63 -1.18
C ASP A 122 13.30 6.21 -1.16
N GLY A 123 12.91 5.41 -0.16
CA GLY A 123 11.55 4.87 -0.03
C GLY A 123 11.21 3.80 -1.06
N ARG A 124 12.18 3.32 -1.84
CA ARG A 124 11.97 2.26 -2.84
C ARG A 124 12.23 0.86 -2.25
N ALA A 125 11.74 -0.15 -2.94
CA ALA A 125 11.96 -1.55 -2.61
C ALA A 125 12.49 -2.30 -3.83
N ALA A 126 13.51 -3.13 -3.62
CA ALA A 126 14.05 -3.97 -4.67
C ALA A 126 13.12 -5.17 -4.93
N LEU A 127 13.02 -5.61 -6.18
CA LEU A 127 12.13 -6.68 -6.61
C LEU A 127 12.40 -8.01 -5.88
N GLY A 128 13.67 -8.40 -5.69
CA GLY A 128 14.02 -9.67 -5.05
C GLY A 128 13.45 -9.84 -3.64
N PRO A 129 13.62 -8.88 -2.71
CA PRO A 129 12.96 -8.91 -1.42
C PRO A 129 11.43 -8.98 -1.49
N MET A 130 10.80 -8.28 -2.43
CA MET A 130 9.34 -8.30 -2.60
C MET A 130 8.85 -9.68 -3.06
N LEU A 131 9.54 -10.30 -3.99
CA LEU A 131 9.22 -11.68 -4.43
C LEU A 131 9.39 -12.70 -3.30
N ARG A 132 10.40 -12.53 -2.43
CA ARG A 132 10.52 -13.38 -1.24
C ARG A 132 9.36 -13.22 -0.28
N GLU A 133 8.92 -11.99 -0.01
CA GLU A 133 7.74 -11.75 0.82
C GLU A 133 6.50 -12.44 0.21
N TYR A 134 6.31 -12.34 -1.09
CA TYR A 134 5.21 -13.01 -1.80
C TYR A 134 5.25 -14.54 -1.68
N ILE A 135 6.45 -15.16 -1.74
CA ILE A 135 6.57 -16.63 -1.70
C ILE A 135 6.28 -17.19 -0.31
N ILE A 136 6.57 -16.44 0.75
CA ILE A 136 6.44 -16.92 2.14
C ILE A 136 5.18 -16.40 2.86
N SER A 137 4.39 -15.55 2.23
CA SER A 137 3.09 -15.10 2.74
C SER A 137 1.98 -16.03 2.27
#